data_5d3804c83ae76b37c9fa97a1c260fdff
#
_entry.id   5d3804c83ae76b37c9fa97a1c260fdff
#
_cell.length_a   1.000
_cell.length_b   1.000
_cell.length_c   1.000
_cell.angle_alpha   90.00
_cell.angle_beta   90.00
_cell.angle_gamma   90.00
#
_symmetry.space_group_name_H-M   'P 1'
#
loop_
_entity.id
_entity.type
_entity.pdbx_description
1 polymer ?
#
loop_
_entity_poly.entity_id
_entity_poly.type
_entity_poly.pdbx_seq_one_letter_code
_entity_poly.pdbx_strand_id
1 'polypeptide(L)'
;ADADVMRVRGVGGVAWTSPMIKANVSVSHRLDRSRPALLLGLDDLSLTAAPRKIVKGQRSDLMRPDGIAIDRVGFRKLWPGEPVETGKVLSINNRRAVVVAITDAAAAFGAEVIIHARYGVALEYTNTRRHHAAYVLVGTKPAEPPLLVAQRIQQLTGLTALTRTEFSAATIDYYRKNTGIVASFSTTIALGVLVGAAIVGLTFSLFVLDNITHYATLRMLGFTSHGLALIVLAQVAFLSAIGSAFGIGLAAVFFELVSSPTSALRGFYLPWWIPFLTVIMMNTAAFVASSVAVWRVVSIEPDRVFRGQLA
;
A
#
# COMPACT_ATOMS: atom_id res chain seq x y z
N ALA A 1 -17.81 -8.33 25.86
CA ALA A 1 -16.95 -7.14 25.68
C ALA A 1 -16.58 -6.52 27.02
N ASP A 2 -17.58 -6.18 27.85
CA ASP A 2 -17.31 -5.50 29.12
C ASP A 2 -16.53 -6.38 30.10
N ALA A 3 -16.83 -7.68 30.15
CA ALA A 3 -16.08 -8.63 30.95
C ALA A 3 -14.61 -8.72 30.55
N ASP A 4 -14.30 -8.74 29.25
CA ASP A 4 -12.92 -8.81 28.77
C ASP A 4 -12.16 -7.53 29.04
N VAL A 5 -12.81 -6.36 28.88
CA VAL A 5 -12.22 -5.06 29.22
C VAL A 5 -11.87 -5.01 30.71
N MET A 6 -12.78 -5.51 31.59
CA MET A 6 -12.55 -5.55 33.04
C MET A 6 -11.44 -6.54 33.41
N ARG A 7 -11.41 -7.74 32.78
CA ARG A 7 -10.34 -8.73 32.98
C ARG A 7 -8.97 -8.16 32.64
N VAL A 8 -8.85 -7.49 31.49
CA VAL A 8 -7.60 -6.85 31.05
C VAL A 8 -7.21 -5.70 31.98
N ARG A 9 -8.18 -4.89 32.45
CA ARG A 9 -7.93 -3.77 33.35
C ARG A 9 -7.34 -4.22 34.70
N GLY A 10 -7.68 -5.43 35.15
CA GLY A 10 -7.17 -6.01 36.42
C GLY A 10 -5.73 -6.53 36.32
N VAL A 11 -5.11 -6.57 35.12
CA VAL A 11 -3.76 -7.09 34.97
C VAL A 11 -2.71 -6.08 35.44
N GLY A 12 -1.74 -6.56 36.21
CA GLY A 12 -0.63 -5.73 36.70
C GLY A 12 0.18 -5.10 35.54
N GLY A 13 0.46 -3.80 35.67
CA GLY A 13 1.16 -3.02 34.62
C GLY A 13 0.23 -2.29 33.65
N VAL A 14 -1.06 -2.57 33.64
CA VAL A 14 -2.07 -1.83 32.88
C VAL A 14 -2.38 -0.51 33.60
N ALA A 15 -2.30 0.59 32.87
CA ALA A 15 -2.67 1.92 33.35
C ALA A 15 -4.13 2.26 33.02
N TRP A 16 -4.57 1.96 31.82
CA TRP A 16 -5.94 2.17 31.36
C TRP A 16 -6.31 1.18 30.26
N THR A 17 -7.60 0.96 30.10
CA THR A 17 -8.19 0.17 29.02
C THR A 17 -9.30 0.94 28.35
N SER A 18 -9.45 0.78 27.03
CA SER A 18 -10.48 1.44 26.23
C SER A 18 -11.02 0.45 25.19
N PRO A 19 -12.31 0.15 25.20
CA PRO A 19 -12.91 -0.65 24.15
C PRO A 19 -12.91 0.12 22.82
N MET A 20 -12.73 -0.57 21.70
CA MET A 20 -12.79 0.00 20.37
C MET A 20 -13.59 -0.90 19.43
N ILE A 21 -14.51 -0.29 18.69
CA ILE A 21 -15.19 -0.94 17.56
C ILE A 21 -14.45 -0.58 16.27
N LYS A 22 -14.28 -1.59 15.43
CA LYS A 22 -13.89 -1.41 14.04
C LYS A 22 -14.85 -2.21 13.18
N ALA A 23 -15.65 -1.53 12.38
CA ALA A 23 -16.66 -2.17 11.54
C ALA A 23 -16.72 -1.53 10.16
N ASN A 24 -17.00 -2.35 9.15
CA ASN A 24 -17.36 -1.87 7.84
C ASN A 24 -18.86 -1.57 7.83
N VAL A 25 -19.22 -0.37 7.46
CA VAL A 25 -20.61 0.11 7.40
C VAL A 25 -20.89 0.72 6.04
N SER A 26 -22.16 0.85 5.74
CA SER A 26 -22.63 1.47 4.52
C SER A 26 -23.15 2.87 4.82
N VAL A 27 -22.65 3.85 4.11
CA VAL A 27 -23.07 5.26 4.29
C VAL A 27 -23.72 5.80 3.04
N SER A 28 -24.80 6.56 3.22
CA SER A 28 -25.49 7.24 2.15
C SER A 28 -25.91 8.65 2.59
N HIS A 29 -25.88 9.58 1.68
CA HIS A 29 -26.29 11.00 1.87
C HIS A 29 -27.55 11.21 1.08
N ARG A 30 -28.33 10.89 0.61
CA ARG A 30 -29.60 10.81 -0.14
C ARG A 30 -29.85 9.37 -0.52
N LEU A 31 -31.04 9.06 -0.95
CA LEU A 31 -31.44 7.72 -1.41
C LEU A 31 -30.58 7.14 -2.55
N ASP A 32 -29.50 7.84 -2.94
CA ASP A 32 -28.77 7.55 -4.16
C ASP A 32 -27.50 6.75 -3.83
N ARG A 33 -26.70 6.28 -3.82
CA ARG A 33 -25.54 5.40 -3.78
C ARG A 33 -24.94 5.22 -2.38
N SER A 34 -25.10 4.05 -1.87
CA SER A 34 -24.40 3.61 -0.68
C SER A 34 -22.88 3.43 -0.93
N ARG A 35 -22.06 3.95 -0.02
CA ARG A 35 -20.59 3.84 -0.09
C ARG A 35 -20.04 3.08 1.10
N PRO A 36 -18.99 2.26 0.89
CA PRO A 36 -18.34 1.57 1.99
C PRO A 36 -17.57 2.56 2.88
N ALA A 37 -17.80 2.49 4.18
CA ALA A 37 -17.10 3.29 5.18
C ALA A 37 -16.54 2.42 6.29
N LEU A 38 -15.42 2.85 6.84
CA LEU A 38 -14.84 2.28 8.05
C LEU A 38 -15.32 3.09 9.26
N LEU A 39 -16.09 2.44 10.12
CA LEU A 39 -16.54 3.00 11.39
C LEU A 39 -15.56 2.59 12.51
N LEU A 40 -15.08 3.59 13.24
CA LEU A 40 -14.26 3.43 14.43
C LEU A 40 -15.04 3.97 15.64
N GLY A 41 -15.45 3.06 16.52
CA GLY A 41 -16.12 3.40 17.79
C GLY A 41 -15.10 3.65 18.88
N LEU A 42 -15.11 4.85 19.44
CA LEU A 42 -14.18 5.34 20.45
C LEU A 42 -14.82 5.24 21.83
N ASP A 43 -14.01 5.05 22.86
CA ASP A 43 -14.50 5.05 24.26
C ASP A 43 -15.40 6.26 24.56
N ASP A 44 -16.53 6.03 25.19
CA ASP A 44 -17.57 7.04 25.37
C ASP A 44 -17.13 8.19 26.29
N LEU A 45 -16.24 7.94 27.24
CA LEU A 45 -15.78 8.94 28.22
C LEU A 45 -14.49 9.63 27.82
N SER A 46 -13.47 8.84 27.50
CA SER A 46 -12.14 9.35 27.22
C SER A 46 -11.92 9.78 25.77
N LEU A 47 -12.79 9.31 24.86
CA LEU A 47 -12.59 9.41 23.41
C LEU A 47 -11.18 8.95 22.99
N THR A 48 -10.66 7.94 23.67
CA THR A 48 -9.34 7.36 23.34
C THR A 48 -9.32 6.90 21.88
N ALA A 49 -8.21 7.12 21.21
CA ALA A 49 -8.04 6.89 19.77
C ALA A 49 -8.80 7.86 18.85
N ALA A 50 -9.37 8.95 19.38
CA ALA A 50 -9.91 10.00 18.53
C ALA A 50 -8.84 10.57 17.58
N PRO A 51 -9.24 11.03 16.38
CA PRO A 51 -8.30 11.57 15.40
C PRO A 51 -7.49 12.72 15.98
N ARG A 52 -6.18 12.69 15.74
CA ARG A 52 -5.27 13.72 16.25
C ARG A 52 -5.48 15.07 15.59
N LYS A 53 -5.88 15.08 14.31
CA LYS A 53 -6.04 16.30 13.52
C LYS A 53 -7.52 16.49 13.17
N ILE A 54 -8.15 17.42 13.84
CA ILE A 54 -9.50 17.91 13.55
C ILE A 54 -9.36 19.17 12.71
N VAL A 55 -10.03 19.23 11.58
CA VAL A 55 -10.00 20.34 10.62
C VAL A 55 -11.11 21.35 10.93
N LYS A 56 -12.29 20.86 11.29
CA LYS A 56 -13.45 21.65 11.73
C LYS A 56 -14.20 20.93 12.85
N GLY A 57 -14.85 21.66 13.73
CA GLY A 57 -15.49 21.12 14.93
C GLY A 57 -14.51 20.86 16.06
N GLN A 58 -15.00 20.30 17.15
CA GLN A 58 -14.22 19.97 18.32
C GLN A 58 -14.42 18.51 18.72
N ARG A 59 -13.47 17.97 19.50
CA ARG A 59 -13.55 16.59 20.01
C ARG A 59 -14.79 16.40 20.91
N SER A 60 -15.12 17.42 21.71
CA SER A 60 -16.29 17.45 22.57
C SER A 60 -17.63 17.35 21.82
N ASP A 61 -17.68 17.78 20.56
CA ASP A 61 -18.90 17.72 19.75
C ASP A 61 -19.33 16.27 19.47
N LEU A 62 -18.41 15.30 19.55
CA LEU A 62 -18.72 13.88 19.47
C LEU A 62 -19.59 13.37 20.63
N MET A 63 -19.73 14.13 21.71
CA MET A 63 -20.61 13.79 22.83
C MET A 63 -22.12 13.91 22.48
N ARG A 64 -22.47 14.52 21.36
CA ARG A 64 -23.85 14.57 20.86
C ARG A 64 -24.34 13.16 20.53
N PRO A 65 -25.62 12.85 20.78
CA PRO A 65 -26.19 11.50 20.63
C PRO A 65 -25.97 10.85 19.27
N ASP A 66 -26.11 11.58 18.19
CA ASP A 66 -25.95 11.12 16.80
C ASP A 66 -24.71 11.73 16.11
N GLY A 67 -23.79 12.28 16.92
CA GLY A 67 -22.59 12.96 16.45
C GLY A 67 -21.53 12.02 15.92
N ILE A 68 -21.03 12.33 14.73
CA ILE A 68 -19.89 11.63 14.12
C ILE A 68 -18.83 12.60 13.64
N ALA A 69 -17.58 12.14 13.65
CA ALA A 69 -16.52 12.80 12.90
C ALA A 69 -16.26 12.03 11.60
N ILE A 70 -16.20 12.76 10.50
CA ILE A 70 -15.91 12.19 9.18
C ILE A 70 -14.57 12.72 8.65
N ASP A 71 -13.85 11.93 7.89
CA ASP A 71 -12.65 12.41 7.22
C ASP A 71 -12.99 13.34 6.06
N ARG A 72 -12.11 14.33 5.82
CA ARG A 72 -12.29 15.38 4.81
C ARG A 72 -12.51 14.83 3.40
N VAL A 73 -11.85 13.72 3.07
CA VAL A 73 -11.97 13.10 1.74
C VAL A 73 -13.27 12.34 1.63
N GLY A 74 -13.66 11.59 2.66
CA GLY A 74 -14.97 10.96 2.74
C GLY A 74 -16.11 11.98 2.65
N PHE A 75 -15.96 13.13 3.31
CA PHE A 75 -16.90 14.23 3.18
C PHE A 75 -17.07 14.68 1.73
N ARG A 76 -15.97 15.00 1.03
CA ARG A 76 -16.01 15.41 -0.38
C ARG A 76 -16.60 14.37 -1.33
N LYS A 77 -16.46 13.09 -1.00
CA LYS A 77 -17.07 12.01 -1.78
C LYS A 77 -18.57 11.90 -1.58
N LEU A 78 -19.07 12.22 -0.39
CA LEU A 78 -20.49 12.22 -0.08
C LEU A 78 -21.18 13.52 -0.57
N TRP A 79 -20.50 14.66 -0.48
CA TRP A 79 -21.00 15.98 -0.90
C TRP A 79 -20.04 16.63 -1.91
N PRO A 80 -20.03 16.14 -3.18
CA PRO A 80 -19.16 16.71 -4.22
C PRO A 80 -19.51 18.17 -4.50
N GLY A 81 -18.52 19.04 -4.52
CA GLY A 81 -18.69 20.46 -4.82
C GLY A 81 -19.22 21.31 -3.65
N GLU A 82 -19.66 20.71 -2.55
CA GLU A 82 -20.10 21.46 -1.39
C GLU A 82 -18.93 21.87 -0.47
N PRO A 83 -19.04 23.02 0.23
CA PRO A 83 -18.05 23.42 1.20
C PRO A 83 -17.95 22.39 2.34
N VAL A 84 -16.72 22.16 2.81
CA VAL A 84 -16.47 21.20 3.90
C VAL A 84 -16.92 21.83 5.21
N GLU A 85 -18.12 21.44 5.69
CA GLU A 85 -18.79 22.04 6.87
C GLU A 85 -19.40 20.98 7.78
N THR A 86 -19.54 21.30 9.05
CA THR A 86 -20.27 20.50 10.04
C THR A 86 -21.76 20.70 9.93
N GLY A 87 -22.56 19.86 10.58
CA GLY A 87 -24.02 19.92 10.58
C GLY A 87 -24.70 19.12 9.47
N LYS A 88 -23.97 18.57 8.54
CA LYS A 88 -24.53 17.71 7.48
C LYS A 88 -25.06 16.40 8.06
N VAL A 89 -26.17 15.93 7.51
CA VAL A 89 -26.83 14.68 7.91
C VAL A 89 -26.57 13.61 6.86
N LEU A 90 -26.28 12.40 7.33
CA LEU A 90 -26.14 11.21 6.51
C LEU A 90 -26.81 10.01 7.18
N SER A 91 -26.93 8.92 6.45
CA SER A 91 -27.42 7.64 6.97
C SER A 91 -26.27 6.64 7.04
N ILE A 92 -26.13 5.98 8.18
CA ILE A 92 -25.19 4.87 8.40
C ILE A 92 -26.02 3.61 8.68
N ASN A 93 -25.97 2.63 7.80
CA ASN A 93 -26.80 1.41 7.91
C ASN A 93 -28.28 1.73 8.22
N ASN A 94 -28.87 2.70 7.52
CA ASN A 94 -30.22 3.21 7.67
C ASN A 94 -30.52 3.93 9.01
N ARG A 95 -29.50 4.33 9.76
CA ARG A 95 -29.67 5.16 10.96
C ARG A 95 -29.09 6.56 10.69
N ARG A 96 -29.77 7.56 11.22
CA ARG A 96 -29.36 8.97 11.08
C ARG A 96 -28.06 9.22 11.84
N ALA A 97 -27.16 9.98 11.21
CA ALA A 97 -25.93 10.50 11.81
C ALA A 97 -25.72 11.96 11.41
N VAL A 98 -25.14 12.76 12.30
CA VAL A 98 -24.84 14.18 12.08
C VAL A 98 -23.33 14.38 12.12
N VAL A 99 -22.79 15.00 11.08
CA VAL A 99 -21.37 15.36 11.00
C VAL A 99 -21.10 16.52 11.95
N VAL A 100 -20.49 16.25 13.09
CA VAL A 100 -20.14 17.27 14.09
C VAL A 100 -18.68 17.70 14.03
N ALA A 101 -17.82 16.87 13.44
CA ALA A 101 -16.41 17.20 13.27
C ALA A 101 -15.89 16.65 11.92
N ILE A 102 -14.92 17.37 11.36
CA ILE A 102 -14.20 16.99 10.15
C ILE A 102 -12.75 16.71 10.51
N THR A 103 -12.22 15.58 10.09
CA THR A 103 -10.88 15.13 10.44
C THR A 103 -10.00 14.99 9.21
N ASP A 104 -8.69 14.96 9.43
CA ASP A 104 -7.70 14.63 8.42
C ASP A 104 -7.13 13.24 8.73
N ALA A 105 -8.00 12.23 8.66
CA ALA A 105 -7.62 10.85 8.91
C ALA A 105 -6.80 10.29 7.74
N ALA A 106 -5.83 9.42 8.07
CA ALA A 106 -5.10 8.66 7.07
C ALA A 106 -6.04 7.74 6.29
N ALA A 107 -5.67 7.47 5.03
CA ALA A 107 -6.42 6.52 4.21
C ALA A 107 -6.46 5.14 4.86
N ALA A 108 -7.60 4.49 4.80
CA ALA A 108 -7.74 3.09 5.19
C ALA A 108 -7.93 2.25 3.92
N PHE A 109 -7.23 1.12 3.86
CA PHE A 109 -7.34 0.22 2.73
C PHE A 109 -8.77 -0.36 2.65
N GLY A 110 -9.40 -0.25 1.48
CA GLY A 110 -10.73 -0.78 1.24
C GLY A 110 -11.91 0.08 1.76
N ALA A 111 -11.64 1.23 2.38
CA ALA A 111 -12.69 2.15 2.80
C ALA A 111 -12.57 3.51 2.10
N GLU A 112 -13.70 3.99 1.56
CA GLU A 112 -13.75 5.30 0.91
C GLU A 112 -13.93 6.45 1.90
N VAL A 113 -14.57 6.15 3.02
CA VAL A 113 -14.96 7.09 4.07
C VAL A 113 -14.51 6.54 5.43
N ILE A 114 -13.94 7.38 6.27
CA ILE A 114 -13.58 7.03 7.65
C ILE A 114 -14.45 7.82 8.60
N ILE A 115 -15.12 7.12 9.50
CA ILE A 115 -16.04 7.68 10.48
C ILE A 115 -15.56 7.32 11.87
N HIS A 116 -15.53 8.31 12.75
CA HIS A 116 -15.33 8.12 14.18
C HIS A 116 -16.63 8.50 14.90
N ALA A 117 -17.06 7.64 15.81
CA ALA A 117 -18.21 7.87 16.67
C ALA A 117 -17.89 7.40 18.09
N ARG A 118 -18.70 7.78 19.08
CA ARG A 118 -18.61 7.17 20.40
C ARG A 118 -18.96 5.68 20.35
N TYR A 119 -18.46 4.91 21.30
CA TYR A 119 -18.64 3.46 21.35
C TYR A 119 -20.11 3.06 21.34
N GLY A 120 -20.94 3.66 22.21
CA GLY A 120 -22.37 3.40 22.26
C GLY A 120 -23.08 3.74 20.95
N VAL A 121 -22.75 4.88 20.33
CA VAL A 121 -23.30 5.30 19.04
C VAL A 121 -22.83 4.38 17.90
N ALA A 122 -21.56 3.95 17.93
CA ALA A 122 -21.03 3.02 16.95
C ALA A 122 -21.69 1.64 17.02
N LEU A 123 -22.04 1.16 18.22
CA LEU A 123 -22.80 -0.06 18.40
C LEU A 123 -24.17 0.00 17.69
N GLU A 124 -24.85 1.14 17.76
CA GLU A 124 -26.12 1.31 17.08
C GLU A 124 -26.02 1.27 15.56
N TYR A 125 -24.89 1.74 14.99
CA TYR A 125 -24.63 1.71 13.56
C TYR A 125 -24.16 0.34 13.06
N THR A 126 -23.72 -0.54 13.95
CA THR A 126 -23.35 -1.89 13.57
C THR A 126 -24.55 -2.81 13.62
N ASN A 127 -24.89 -3.51 12.53
CA ASN A 127 -25.96 -4.49 12.50
C ASN A 127 -25.61 -5.79 13.27
N THR A 128 -24.56 -5.77 14.05
CA THR A 128 -24.04 -6.96 14.73
C THR A 128 -24.83 -7.19 16.03
N ARG A 129 -25.60 -8.26 16.08
CA ARG A 129 -26.30 -8.70 17.29
C ARG A 129 -25.38 -9.05 18.47
N ARG A 130 -24.06 -9.09 18.23
CA ARG A 130 -23.04 -9.35 19.26
C ARG A 130 -22.34 -8.03 19.58
N HIS A 131 -22.66 -7.48 20.73
CA HIS A 131 -22.01 -6.27 21.29
C HIS A 131 -20.59 -6.58 21.80
N HIS A 132 -19.68 -6.93 20.87
CA HIS A 132 -18.29 -7.20 21.23
C HIS A 132 -17.39 -6.08 20.72
N ALA A 133 -16.50 -5.60 21.58
CA ALA A 133 -15.40 -4.76 21.15
C ALA A 133 -14.53 -5.52 20.14
N ALA A 134 -14.17 -4.91 19.04
CA ALA A 134 -13.24 -5.49 18.08
C ALA A 134 -11.84 -5.56 18.69
N TYR A 135 -11.49 -4.56 19.48
CA TYR A 135 -10.20 -4.44 20.16
C TYR A 135 -10.38 -3.83 21.55
N VAL A 136 -9.50 -4.20 22.47
CA VAL A 136 -9.30 -3.51 23.74
C VAL A 136 -7.95 -2.81 23.64
N LEU A 137 -7.97 -1.48 23.59
CA LEU A 137 -6.76 -0.67 23.64
C LEU A 137 -6.26 -0.60 25.07
N VAL A 138 -4.97 -0.79 25.25
CA VAL A 138 -4.33 -0.84 26.58
C VAL A 138 -3.19 0.16 26.62
N GLY A 139 -3.21 1.01 27.64
CA GLY A 139 -2.05 1.82 28.01
C GLY A 139 -1.31 1.16 29.16
N THR A 140 0.01 1.05 29.04
CA THR A 140 0.88 0.53 30.08
C THR A 140 1.33 1.63 31.02
N LYS A 141 1.66 1.29 32.26
CA LYS A 141 2.30 2.22 33.19
C LYS A 141 3.69 2.60 32.69
N PRO A 142 4.17 3.83 32.91
CA PRO A 142 5.45 4.30 32.36
C PRO A 142 6.66 3.43 32.70
N ALA A 143 6.65 2.76 33.83
CA ALA A 143 7.75 1.90 34.29
C ALA A 143 7.70 0.46 33.75
N GLU A 144 6.62 0.07 33.04
CA GLU A 144 6.41 -1.31 32.60
C GLU A 144 6.60 -1.44 31.09
N PRO A 145 7.50 -2.32 30.61
CA PRO A 145 7.67 -2.56 29.19
C PRO A 145 6.39 -3.12 28.56
N PRO A 146 5.89 -2.55 27.44
CA PRO A 146 4.66 -2.99 26.81
C PRO A 146 4.64 -4.48 26.45
N LEU A 147 5.79 -5.05 26.08
CA LEU A 147 5.92 -6.47 25.77
C LEU A 147 5.59 -7.37 26.96
N LEU A 148 6.13 -7.04 28.15
CA LEU A 148 5.88 -7.83 29.35
C LEU A 148 4.42 -7.74 29.81
N VAL A 149 3.82 -6.55 29.67
CA VAL A 149 2.38 -6.38 29.98
C VAL A 149 1.52 -7.16 28.99
N ALA A 150 1.85 -7.17 27.70
CA ALA A 150 1.14 -7.96 26.69
C ALA A 150 1.21 -9.48 27.00
N GLN A 151 2.40 -9.99 27.33
CA GLN A 151 2.56 -11.39 27.73
C GLN A 151 1.74 -11.73 28.97
N ARG A 152 1.74 -10.86 29.98
CA ARG A 152 0.97 -11.03 31.22
C ARG A 152 -0.54 -11.03 30.97
N ILE A 153 -1.04 -10.15 30.09
CA ILE A 153 -2.43 -10.14 29.64
C ILE A 153 -2.77 -11.47 28.98
N GLN A 154 -1.93 -11.95 28.07
CA GLN A 154 -2.16 -13.19 27.35
C GLN A 154 -2.21 -14.40 28.29
N GLN A 155 -1.31 -14.49 29.26
CA GLN A 155 -1.27 -15.57 30.25
C GLN A 155 -2.49 -15.57 31.19
N LEU A 156 -2.89 -14.41 31.67
CA LEU A 156 -3.95 -14.30 32.69
C LEU A 156 -5.37 -14.30 32.10
N THR A 157 -5.52 -13.79 30.86
CA THR A 157 -6.86 -13.64 30.26
C THR A 157 -7.14 -14.61 29.13
N GLY A 158 -6.11 -15.23 28.54
CA GLY A 158 -6.22 -16.06 27.32
C GLY A 158 -6.51 -15.25 26.06
N LEU A 159 -6.55 -13.91 26.13
CA LEU A 159 -6.75 -13.04 24.98
C LEU A 159 -5.42 -12.82 24.26
N THR A 160 -5.46 -12.69 22.94
CA THR A 160 -4.27 -12.30 22.17
C THR A 160 -3.93 -10.84 22.44
N ALA A 161 -2.81 -10.59 23.08
CA ALA A 161 -2.31 -9.25 23.35
C ALA A 161 -1.04 -8.99 22.54
N LEU A 162 -1.04 -7.91 21.78
CA LEU A 162 0.05 -7.54 20.88
C LEU A 162 0.50 -6.12 21.16
N THR A 163 1.78 -5.89 21.12
CA THR A 163 2.34 -4.54 21.07
C THR A 163 2.03 -3.89 19.73
N ARG A 164 2.21 -2.57 19.62
CA ARG A 164 1.98 -1.84 18.37
C ARG A 164 2.81 -2.40 17.19
N THR A 165 4.05 -2.76 17.45
CA THR A 165 4.95 -3.32 16.42
C THR A 165 4.52 -4.72 16.00
N GLU A 166 4.17 -5.58 16.95
CA GLU A 166 3.67 -6.93 16.68
C GLU A 166 2.33 -6.89 15.95
N PHE A 167 1.41 -6.00 16.35
CA PHE A 167 0.12 -5.84 15.68
C PHE A 167 0.30 -5.39 14.23
N SER A 168 1.23 -4.46 13.97
CA SER A 168 1.56 -4.02 12.61
C SER A 168 2.13 -5.18 11.78
N ALA A 169 3.08 -5.93 12.33
CA ALA A 169 3.66 -7.09 11.66
C ALA A 169 2.62 -8.18 11.37
N ALA A 170 1.78 -8.51 12.36
CA ALA A 170 0.71 -9.48 12.21
C ALA A 170 -0.32 -9.06 11.15
N THR A 171 -0.64 -7.75 11.09
CA THR A 171 -1.53 -7.21 10.07
C THR A 171 -0.94 -7.36 8.66
N ILE A 172 0.33 -7.02 8.47
CA ILE A 172 1.03 -7.18 7.20
C ILE A 172 1.07 -8.66 6.79
N ASP A 173 1.40 -9.55 7.73
CA ASP A 173 1.47 -10.99 7.46
C ASP A 173 0.09 -11.57 7.11
N TYR A 174 -0.97 -11.10 7.78
CA TYR A 174 -2.34 -11.46 7.43
C TYR A 174 -2.70 -11.08 5.99
N TYR A 175 -2.41 -9.83 5.58
CA TYR A 175 -2.66 -9.40 4.21
C TYR A 175 -1.81 -10.19 3.21
N ARG A 176 -0.58 -10.50 3.55
CA ARG A 176 0.31 -11.29 2.71
C ARG A 176 -0.19 -12.71 2.48
N LYS A 177 -0.71 -13.37 3.53
CA LYS A 177 -1.12 -14.78 3.47
C LYS A 177 -2.58 -14.98 3.03
N ASN A 178 -3.46 -14.09 3.45
CA ASN A 178 -4.91 -14.31 3.33
C ASN A 178 -5.58 -13.44 2.27
N THR A 179 -4.86 -12.50 1.67
CA THR A 179 -5.40 -11.72 0.56
C THR A 179 -4.58 -11.99 -0.68
N GLY A 180 -5.22 -12.19 -1.82
CA GLY A 180 -4.51 -12.37 -3.10
C GLY A 180 -3.72 -11.15 -3.60
N ILE A 181 -3.67 -10.06 -2.81
CA ILE A 181 -3.07 -8.79 -3.20
C ILE A 181 -1.58 -8.96 -3.54
N VAL A 182 -0.81 -9.56 -2.63
CA VAL A 182 0.63 -9.75 -2.85
C VAL A 182 0.88 -10.69 -4.03
N ALA A 183 0.09 -11.78 -4.15
CA ALA A 183 0.18 -12.70 -5.27
C ALA A 183 -0.11 -12.00 -6.60
N SER A 184 -1.18 -11.21 -6.69
CA SER A 184 -1.54 -10.46 -7.90
C SER A 184 -0.46 -9.48 -8.32
N PHE A 185 0.08 -8.69 -7.39
CA PHE A 185 1.16 -7.76 -7.69
C PHE A 185 2.45 -8.49 -8.11
N SER A 186 2.81 -9.58 -7.40
CA SER A 186 4.00 -10.38 -7.74
C SER A 186 3.88 -11.00 -9.13
N THR A 187 2.71 -11.52 -9.49
CA THR A 187 2.45 -12.08 -10.84
C THR A 187 2.56 -11.00 -11.90
N THR A 188 1.98 -9.82 -11.67
CA THR A 188 2.07 -8.68 -12.60
C THR A 188 3.52 -8.24 -12.81
N ILE A 189 4.30 -8.13 -11.73
CA ILE A 189 5.72 -7.78 -11.81
C ILE A 189 6.50 -8.85 -12.59
N ALA A 190 6.28 -10.14 -12.28
CA ALA A 190 6.95 -11.25 -12.94
C ALA A 190 6.65 -11.26 -14.45
N LEU A 191 5.38 -11.09 -14.85
CA LEU A 191 4.99 -10.98 -16.25
C LEU A 191 5.62 -9.75 -16.92
N GLY A 192 5.63 -8.60 -16.27
CA GLY A 192 6.25 -7.39 -16.81
C GLY A 192 7.75 -7.58 -17.06
N VAL A 193 8.46 -8.19 -16.11
CA VAL A 193 9.90 -8.50 -16.27
C VAL A 193 10.12 -9.51 -17.37
N LEU A 194 9.34 -10.57 -17.45
CA LEU A 194 9.46 -11.60 -18.47
C LEU A 194 9.24 -11.05 -19.88
N VAL A 195 8.14 -10.32 -20.08
CA VAL A 195 7.81 -9.72 -21.38
C VAL A 195 8.86 -8.65 -21.75
N GLY A 196 9.26 -7.79 -20.79
CA GLY A 196 10.30 -6.80 -21.02
C GLY A 196 11.64 -7.44 -21.40
N ALA A 197 12.06 -8.49 -20.69
CA ALA A 197 13.28 -9.22 -21.01
C ALA A 197 13.21 -9.88 -22.40
N ALA A 198 12.07 -10.48 -22.78
CA ALA A 198 11.88 -11.07 -24.11
C ALA A 198 12.00 -10.01 -25.23
N ILE A 199 11.37 -8.85 -25.04
CA ILE A 199 11.43 -7.75 -26.01
C ILE A 199 12.87 -7.25 -26.15
N VAL A 200 13.57 -7.00 -25.03
CA VAL A 200 14.97 -6.56 -25.04
C VAL A 200 15.86 -7.57 -25.71
N GLY A 201 15.73 -8.86 -25.33
CA GLY A 201 16.53 -9.96 -25.94
C GLY A 201 16.34 -10.08 -27.44
N LEU A 202 15.09 -10.03 -27.92
CA LEU A 202 14.76 -10.06 -29.34
C LEU A 202 15.33 -8.81 -30.07
N THR A 203 15.10 -7.62 -29.51
CA THR A 203 15.56 -6.37 -30.13
C THR A 203 17.07 -6.36 -30.28
N PHE A 204 17.83 -6.72 -29.23
CA PHE A 204 19.28 -6.80 -29.33
C PHE A 204 19.76 -7.92 -30.22
N SER A 205 19.06 -9.06 -30.28
CA SER A 205 19.39 -10.14 -31.20
C SER A 205 19.23 -9.72 -32.66
N LEU A 206 18.12 -9.04 -32.99
CA LEU A 206 17.89 -8.49 -34.33
C LEU A 206 18.91 -7.38 -34.66
N PHE A 207 19.16 -6.46 -33.72
CA PHE A 207 20.15 -5.40 -33.90
C PHE A 207 21.55 -5.96 -34.21
N VAL A 208 21.97 -7.00 -33.52
CA VAL A 208 23.26 -7.67 -33.78
C VAL A 208 23.25 -8.32 -35.17
N LEU A 209 22.17 -8.98 -35.59
CA LEU A 209 22.04 -9.61 -36.91
C LEU A 209 22.11 -8.57 -38.01
N ASP A 210 21.40 -7.44 -37.88
CA ASP A 210 21.40 -6.36 -38.87
C ASP A 210 22.77 -5.71 -39.01
N ASN A 211 23.57 -5.70 -37.96
CA ASN A 211 24.90 -5.09 -37.93
C ASN A 211 26.05 -6.13 -37.94
N ILE A 212 25.78 -7.37 -38.29
CA ILE A 212 26.75 -8.47 -38.18
C ILE A 212 28.01 -8.21 -39.00
N THR A 213 27.88 -7.59 -40.17
CA THR A 213 28.99 -7.25 -41.06
C THR A 213 29.94 -6.20 -40.41
N HIS A 214 29.38 -5.25 -39.66
CA HIS A 214 30.19 -4.29 -38.92
C HIS A 214 31.00 -4.96 -37.81
N TYR A 215 30.40 -5.90 -37.06
CA TYR A 215 31.11 -6.67 -36.05
C TYR A 215 32.18 -7.58 -36.63
N ALA A 216 31.90 -8.21 -37.80
CA ALA A 216 32.87 -9.02 -38.53
C ALA A 216 34.07 -8.20 -38.99
N THR A 217 33.84 -6.97 -39.55
CA THR A 217 34.89 -6.04 -39.95
C THR A 217 35.78 -5.62 -38.77
N LEU A 218 35.17 -5.28 -37.64
CA LEU A 218 35.91 -4.96 -36.41
C LEU A 218 36.79 -6.11 -35.97
N ARG A 219 36.30 -7.35 -36.07
CA ARG A 219 37.06 -8.56 -35.73
C ARG A 219 38.25 -8.77 -36.67
N MET A 220 38.10 -8.50 -37.97
CA MET A 220 39.24 -8.54 -38.92
C MET A 220 40.27 -7.46 -38.64
N LEU A 221 39.88 -6.30 -38.11
CA LEU A 221 40.78 -5.23 -37.66
C LEU A 221 41.52 -5.55 -36.36
N GLY A 222 41.30 -6.78 -35.79
CA GLY A 222 42.03 -7.22 -34.61
C GLY A 222 41.29 -7.04 -33.27
N PHE A 223 40.00 -6.64 -33.28
CA PHE A 223 39.23 -6.57 -32.05
C PHE A 223 39.01 -7.96 -31.45
N THR A 224 39.27 -8.08 -30.16
CA THR A 224 39.04 -9.32 -29.41
C THR A 224 37.56 -9.58 -29.21
N SER A 225 37.18 -10.86 -29.02
CA SER A 225 35.82 -11.26 -28.69
C SER A 225 35.29 -10.56 -27.44
N HIS A 226 36.14 -10.32 -26.46
CA HIS A 226 35.81 -9.56 -25.24
C HIS A 226 35.52 -8.07 -25.56
N GLY A 227 36.32 -7.45 -26.44
CA GLY A 227 36.08 -6.07 -26.87
C GLY A 227 34.71 -5.91 -27.55
N LEU A 228 34.35 -6.81 -28.45
CA LEU A 228 33.07 -6.82 -29.12
C LEU A 228 31.90 -7.04 -28.12
N ALA A 229 32.06 -7.98 -27.19
CA ALA A 229 31.07 -8.21 -26.14
C ALA A 229 30.86 -6.95 -25.28
N LEU A 230 31.94 -6.26 -24.94
CA LEU A 230 31.89 -5.03 -24.14
C LEU A 230 31.14 -3.89 -24.87
N ILE A 231 31.31 -3.77 -26.19
CA ILE A 231 30.57 -2.81 -27.01
C ILE A 231 29.05 -3.10 -26.92
N VAL A 232 28.66 -4.35 -27.13
CA VAL A 232 27.22 -4.71 -27.03
C VAL A 232 26.67 -4.48 -25.62
N LEU A 233 27.40 -4.88 -24.59
CA LEU A 233 27.01 -4.67 -23.21
C LEU A 233 26.91 -3.18 -22.85
N ALA A 234 27.80 -2.33 -23.35
CA ALA A 234 27.71 -0.89 -23.17
C ALA A 234 26.45 -0.30 -23.83
N GLN A 235 26.09 -0.79 -25.02
CA GLN A 235 24.84 -0.39 -25.68
C GLN A 235 23.62 -0.82 -24.87
N VAL A 236 23.60 -2.07 -24.37
CA VAL A 236 22.55 -2.55 -23.47
C VAL A 236 22.44 -1.69 -22.22
N ALA A 237 23.56 -1.38 -21.56
CA ALA A 237 23.60 -0.54 -20.37
C ALA A 237 23.03 0.86 -20.65
N PHE A 238 23.42 1.48 -21.74
CA PHE A 238 22.97 2.81 -22.14
C PHE A 238 21.47 2.85 -22.41
N LEU A 239 20.95 1.91 -23.24
CA LEU A 239 19.53 1.85 -23.55
C LEU A 239 18.69 1.48 -22.31
N SER A 240 19.15 0.55 -21.50
CA SER A 240 18.41 0.15 -20.29
C SER A 240 18.37 1.27 -19.24
N ALA A 241 19.43 2.09 -19.15
CA ALA A 241 19.45 3.27 -18.29
C ALA A 241 18.41 4.31 -18.73
N ILE A 242 18.35 4.60 -20.04
CA ILE A 242 17.34 5.52 -20.62
C ILE A 242 15.92 4.95 -20.37
N GLY A 243 15.69 3.67 -20.69
CA GLY A 243 14.41 3.01 -20.50
C GLY A 243 13.97 3.01 -19.03
N SER A 244 14.90 2.76 -18.11
CA SER A 244 14.64 2.82 -16.68
C SER A 244 14.27 4.24 -16.23
N ALA A 245 14.93 5.27 -16.73
CA ALA A 245 14.62 6.67 -16.43
C ALA A 245 13.18 7.04 -16.87
N PHE A 246 12.81 6.66 -18.10
CA PHE A 246 11.43 6.85 -18.59
C PHE A 246 10.40 6.07 -17.76
N GLY A 247 10.68 4.80 -17.44
CA GLY A 247 9.79 3.97 -16.64
C GLY A 247 9.56 4.53 -15.23
N ILE A 248 10.62 5.00 -14.58
CA ILE A 248 10.53 5.64 -13.26
C ILE A 248 9.80 6.99 -13.36
N GLY A 249 10.06 7.77 -14.41
CA GLY A 249 9.35 9.03 -14.64
C GLY A 249 7.83 8.82 -14.78
N LEU A 250 7.41 7.85 -15.57
CA LEU A 250 5.99 7.49 -15.70
C LEU A 250 5.40 6.98 -14.39
N ALA A 251 6.13 6.14 -13.66
CA ALA A 251 5.70 5.66 -12.35
C ALA A 251 5.54 6.83 -11.35
N ALA A 252 6.48 7.78 -11.32
CA ALA A 252 6.41 8.96 -10.45
C ALA A 252 5.17 9.82 -10.76
N VAL A 253 4.89 10.08 -12.05
CA VAL A 253 3.67 10.78 -12.48
C VAL A 253 2.41 10.02 -12.06
N PHE A 254 2.39 8.70 -12.24
CA PHE A 254 1.27 7.87 -11.79
C PHE A 254 1.06 7.98 -10.27
N PHE A 255 2.12 7.87 -9.47
CA PHE A 255 2.01 7.99 -8.02
C PHE A 255 1.54 9.39 -7.58
N GLU A 256 1.99 10.45 -8.25
CA GLU A 256 1.53 11.82 -7.99
C GLU A 256 0.02 11.97 -8.27
N LEU A 257 -0.46 11.46 -9.39
CA LEU A 257 -1.89 11.47 -9.72
C LEU A 257 -2.74 10.66 -8.74
N VAL A 258 -2.22 9.50 -8.33
CA VAL A 258 -2.95 8.57 -7.44
C VAL A 258 -2.91 9.03 -5.98
N SER A 259 -1.84 9.66 -5.52
CA SER A 259 -1.73 10.18 -4.15
C SER A 259 -2.53 11.46 -3.91
N SER A 260 -3.23 11.98 -4.93
CA SER A 260 -4.10 13.15 -4.77
C SER A 260 -5.12 12.95 -3.63
N PRO A 261 -5.45 13.99 -2.87
CA PRO A 261 -6.36 13.89 -1.71
C PRO A 261 -7.75 13.35 -2.03
N THR A 262 -8.16 13.42 -3.29
CA THR A 262 -9.47 12.96 -3.79
C THR A 262 -9.46 11.52 -4.29
N SER A 263 -8.30 10.92 -4.45
CA SER A 263 -8.15 9.56 -4.96
C SER A 263 -8.62 8.50 -3.94
N ALA A 264 -9.19 7.41 -4.46
CA ALA A 264 -9.50 6.22 -3.67
C ALA A 264 -8.23 5.52 -3.14
N LEU A 265 -7.10 5.73 -3.82
CA LEU A 265 -5.80 5.15 -3.51
C LEU A 265 -4.89 6.12 -2.73
N ARG A 266 -5.46 7.16 -2.13
CA ARG A 266 -4.70 8.08 -1.26
C ARG A 266 -3.96 7.30 -0.18
N GLY A 267 -2.75 7.73 0.14
CA GLY A 267 -1.88 7.05 1.11
C GLY A 267 -0.92 6.05 0.47
N PHE A 268 -1.03 5.79 -0.82
CA PHE A 268 0.06 5.18 -1.56
C PHE A 268 1.20 6.19 -1.70
N TYR A 269 2.38 5.77 -1.33
CA TYR A 269 3.61 6.54 -1.54
C TYR A 269 4.67 5.64 -2.13
N LEU A 270 5.56 6.23 -2.92
CA LEU A 270 6.68 5.51 -3.50
C LEU A 270 7.91 5.71 -2.60
N PRO A 271 8.34 4.68 -1.83
CA PRO A 271 9.56 4.77 -1.05
C PRO A 271 10.77 5.01 -1.97
N TRP A 272 11.68 5.91 -1.59
CA TRP A 272 12.83 6.31 -2.40
C TRP A 272 13.75 5.16 -2.85
N TRP A 273 13.81 4.09 -2.09
CA TRP A 273 14.64 2.92 -2.39
C TRP A 273 14.03 2.00 -3.46
N ILE A 274 12.71 2.03 -3.68
CA ILE A 274 12.03 1.18 -4.69
C ILE A 274 12.47 1.53 -6.11
N PRO A 275 12.49 2.81 -6.55
CA PRO A 275 13.03 3.17 -7.86
C PRO A 275 14.45 2.65 -8.07
N PHE A 276 15.30 2.77 -7.05
CA PHE A 276 16.68 2.30 -7.12
C PHE A 276 16.77 0.78 -7.30
N LEU A 277 16.00 0.02 -6.52
CA LEU A 277 15.92 -1.43 -6.65
C LEU A 277 15.38 -1.84 -8.05
N THR A 278 14.40 -1.11 -8.55
CA THR A 278 13.81 -1.35 -9.88
C THR A 278 14.86 -1.15 -10.97
N VAL A 279 15.68 -0.09 -10.92
CA VAL A 279 16.78 0.13 -11.87
C VAL A 279 17.74 -1.06 -11.88
N ILE A 280 18.18 -1.51 -10.71
CA ILE A 280 19.10 -2.65 -10.61
C ILE A 280 18.46 -3.91 -11.22
N MET A 281 17.23 -4.20 -10.86
CA MET A 281 16.50 -5.38 -11.34
C MET A 281 16.31 -5.35 -12.86
N MET A 282 15.88 -4.20 -13.41
CA MET A 282 15.63 -4.06 -14.85
C MET A 282 16.94 -4.11 -15.66
N ASN A 283 18.01 -3.47 -15.19
CA ASN A 283 19.31 -3.57 -15.86
C ASN A 283 19.83 -5.01 -15.83
N THR A 284 19.73 -5.70 -14.69
CA THR A 284 20.12 -7.12 -14.58
C THR A 284 19.31 -7.98 -15.57
N ALA A 285 18.01 -7.79 -15.65
CA ALA A 285 17.15 -8.51 -16.60
C ALA A 285 17.54 -8.21 -18.06
N ALA A 286 17.86 -6.96 -18.39
CA ALA A 286 18.33 -6.55 -19.72
C ALA A 286 19.66 -7.20 -20.10
N PHE A 287 20.63 -7.25 -19.17
CA PHE A 287 21.91 -7.94 -19.38
C PHE A 287 21.73 -9.45 -19.61
N VAL A 288 20.89 -10.10 -18.79
CA VAL A 288 20.58 -11.53 -18.96
C VAL A 288 19.89 -11.78 -20.29
N ALA A 289 18.88 -10.99 -20.65
CA ALA A 289 18.17 -11.13 -21.91
C ALA A 289 19.07 -10.92 -23.13
N SER A 290 20.03 -10.00 -23.05
CA SER A 290 20.98 -9.70 -24.13
C SER A 290 22.11 -10.72 -24.23
N SER A 291 22.24 -11.67 -23.32
CA SER A 291 23.32 -12.68 -23.34
C SER A 291 23.35 -13.48 -24.64
N VAL A 292 22.21 -13.77 -25.25
CA VAL A 292 22.10 -14.44 -26.55
C VAL A 292 22.72 -13.59 -27.67
N ALA A 293 22.45 -12.29 -27.68
CA ALA A 293 23.04 -11.34 -28.65
C ALA A 293 24.56 -11.23 -28.46
N VAL A 294 25.03 -11.15 -27.21
CA VAL A 294 26.47 -11.13 -26.89
C VAL A 294 27.14 -12.43 -27.34
N TRP A 295 26.52 -13.58 -27.07
CA TRP A 295 27.05 -14.88 -27.50
C TRP A 295 27.18 -14.96 -29.00
N ARG A 296 26.19 -14.50 -29.77
CA ARG A 296 26.26 -14.44 -31.24
C ARG A 296 27.44 -13.59 -31.70
N VAL A 297 27.64 -12.40 -31.16
CA VAL A 297 28.76 -11.52 -31.54
C VAL A 297 30.11 -12.15 -31.26
N VAL A 298 30.25 -12.80 -30.10
CA VAL A 298 31.50 -13.53 -29.72
C VAL A 298 31.78 -14.71 -30.64
N SER A 299 30.74 -15.38 -31.11
CA SER A 299 30.84 -16.57 -31.98
C SER A 299 30.96 -16.25 -33.47
N ILE A 300 31.01 -14.98 -33.88
CA ILE A 300 31.17 -14.60 -35.30
C ILE A 300 32.49 -15.14 -35.85
N GLU A 301 32.40 -15.93 -36.93
CA GLU A 301 33.52 -16.30 -37.78
C GLU A 301 33.50 -15.38 -39.01
N PRO A 302 34.46 -14.42 -39.15
CA PRO A 302 34.44 -13.41 -40.20
C PRO A 302 34.37 -14.03 -41.61
N ASP A 303 35.04 -15.15 -41.80
CA ASP A 303 35.12 -15.84 -43.07
C ASP A 303 33.73 -16.32 -43.59
N ARG A 304 32.86 -16.77 -42.69
CA ARG A 304 31.49 -17.21 -43.04
C ARG A 304 30.55 -16.04 -43.37
N VAL A 305 30.73 -14.93 -42.68
CA VAL A 305 29.89 -13.72 -42.91
C VAL A 305 30.09 -13.17 -44.31
N PHE A 306 31.34 -13.10 -44.76
CA PHE A 306 31.66 -12.55 -46.10
C PHE A 306 31.41 -13.56 -47.26
N ARG A 307 31.31 -14.86 -46.98
CA ARG A 307 30.89 -15.86 -48.01
C ARG A 307 29.37 -15.99 -48.15
N GLY A 308 28.58 -15.18 -47.45
CA GLY A 308 27.11 -15.23 -47.51
C GLY A 308 26.49 -16.51 -46.91
N GLN A 309 27.25 -17.28 -46.14
CA GLN A 309 26.81 -18.48 -45.44
C GLN A 309 26.35 -18.14 -44.02
N LEU A 310 25.35 -17.29 -43.90
CA LEU A 310 24.62 -17.07 -42.65
C LEU A 310 23.58 -18.16 -42.53
N ALA A 311 23.81 -19.16 -41.69
CA ALA A 311 22.81 -20.13 -41.25
C ALA A 311 22.24 -19.67 -39.89
#